data_97836f524dd6a396e72fd1ec6a8684c8
#
_entry.id   97836f524dd6a396e72fd1ec6a8684c8
#
_cell.length_a   1.000
_cell.length_b   1.000
_cell.length_c   1.000
_cell.angle_alpha   90.00
_cell.angle_beta   90.00
_cell.angle_gamma   90.00
#
_symmetry.space_group_name_H-M   'P 1'
#
loop_
_entity.id
_entity.type
_entity.pdbx_description
1 polymer ?
#
loop_
_entity_poly.entity_id
_entity_poly.type
_entity_poly.pdbx_seq_one_letter_code
_entity_poly.pdbx_strand_id
1 'polypeptide(L)'
;MKSIHPLTKLSWLTVLPAALIASLTACDGGSEKNQDTTSSSNSTASASVKRTTQTGPATGILIDSPVSGISYSASSGKSGVTDDKGQFHFNHGDKIEFKLGSLTLGNIPGSLIVTPIELAGGNDHKLQNLLVLLQSLDADSDLTNGISISQETASAVSNKINLDSDPATFAETAQLKSIMEASGIN
;
A
#
# COMPACT_ATOMS: atom_id res chain seq x y z
N MET A 1 -28.40 24.11 39.48
CA MET A 1 -29.16 22.88 39.20
C MET A 1 -28.60 22.28 37.93
N LYS A 2 -27.77 21.23 38.06
CA LYS A 2 -27.16 20.52 36.94
C LYS A 2 -27.96 19.25 36.66
N SER A 3 -28.53 19.16 35.49
CA SER A 3 -29.25 17.96 35.03
C SER A 3 -28.24 16.98 34.43
N ILE A 4 -28.20 15.78 35.00
CA ILE A 4 -27.34 14.68 34.55
C ILE A 4 -28.23 13.73 33.74
N HIS A 5 -27.87 13.48 32.47
CA HIS A 5 -28.58 12.48 31.65
C HIS A 5 -27.83 11.15 31.70
N PRO A 6 -28.52 10.03 31.89
CA PRO A 6 -27.87 8.72 31.99
C PRO A 6 -27.54 8.14 30.63
N LEU A 7 -26.37 7.51 30.56
CA LEU A 7 -25.87 6.71 29.44
C LEU A 7 -26.74 5.48 29.18
N THR A 8 -27.30 5.37 28.01
CA THR A 8 -27.96 4.16 27.52
C THR A 8 -26.93 3.17 27.00
N LYS A 9 -26.86 2.01 27.67
CA LYS A 9 -26.08 0.85 27.24
C LYS A 9 -26.72 0.24 26.01
N LEU A 10 -26.02 0.26 24.87
CA LEU A 10 -26.41 -0.46 23.66
C LEU A 10 -25.88 -1.88 23.74
N SER A 11 -26.82 -2.84 23.90
CA SER A 11 -26.59 -4.27 23.94
C SER A 11 -26.27 -4.79 22.54
N TRP A 12 -25.11 -5.41 22.37
CA TRP A 12 -24.72 -6.08 21.13
C TRP A 12 -25.29 -7.48 21.08
N LEU A 13 -26.24 -7.68 20.23
CA LEU A 13 -26.84 -8.97 19.94
C LEU A 13 -25.90 -9.74 19.00
N THR A 14 -25.33 -10.83 19.50
CA THR A 14 -24.52 -11.78 18.75
C THR A 14 -25.42 -12.63 17.87
N VAL A 15 -25.29 -12.51 16.55
CA VAL A 15 -25.89 -13.41 15.57
C VAL A 15 -24.81 -14.35 15.05
N LEU A 16 -24.88 -15.62 15.40
CA LEU A 16 -24.11 -16.71 14.79
C LEU A 16 -24.79 -17.14 13.47
N PRO A 17 -24.06 -17.32 12.37
CA PRO A 17 -24.57 -18.08 11.25
C PRO A 17 -24.20 -19.56 11.36
N ALA A 18 -25.17 -20.41 11.10
CA ALA A 18 -25.11 -21.85 11.10
C ALA A 18 -24.18 -22.41 10.00
N ALA A 19 -23.41 -23.44 10.37
CA ALA A 19 -22.58 -24.21 9.47
C ALA A 19 -23.43 -25.06 8.50
N LEU A 20 -23.17 -24.92 7.21
CA LEU A 20 -23.70 -25.79 6.16
C LEU A 20 -22.65 -26.86 5.85
N ILE A 21 -22.96 -28.13 6.27
CA ILE A 21 -22.16 -29.30 5.95
C ILE A 21 -22.63 -29.83 4.60
N ALA A 22 -21.78 -29.78 3.57
CA ALA A 22 -22.01 -30.45 2.31
C ALA A 22 -21.29 -31.80 2.30
N SER A 23 -22.07 -32.85 2.22
CA SER A 23 -21.65 -34.26 2.14
C SER A 23 -21.05 -34.60 0.77
N LEU A 24 -19.82 -35.13 0.77
CA LEU A 24 -19.23 -35.80 -0.40
C LEU A 24 -19.82 -37.20 -0.53
N THR A 25 -20.47 -37.47 -1.64
CA THR A 25 -20.81 -38.82 -2.08
C THR A 25 -19.64 -39.42 -2.87
N ALA A 26 -19.06 -40.48 -2.34
CA ALA A 26 -18.13 -41.35 -3.04
C ALA A 26 -18.91 -42.23 -4.02
N CYS A 27 -18.47 -42.34 -5.27
CA CYS A 27 -18.86 -43.40 -6.18
C CYS A 27 -17.71 -44.38 -6.30
N ASP A 28 -18.02 -45.60 -5.83
CA ASP A 28 -17.22 -46.81 -5.93
C ASP A 28 -17.63 -47.60 -7.20
N GLY A 29 -16.65 -48.28 -7.77
CA GLY A 29 -16.90 -49.54 -8.43
C GLY A 29 -16.85 -49.61 -9.94
N GLY A 30 -15.87 -50.36 -10.46
CA GLY A 30 -15.90 -50.88 -11.82
C GLY A 30 -14.53 -51.34 -12.31
N SER A 31 -14.17 -52.56 -11.95
CA SER A 31 -13.00 -53.28 -12.48
C SER A 31 -13.34 -53.84 -13.86
N GLU A 32 -12.50 -53.54 -14.88
CA GLU A 32 -12.27 -54.51 -15.95
C GLU A 32 -10.88 -54.29 -16.60
N LYS A 33 -10.19 -55.42 -16.71
CA LYS A 33 -8.91 -55.63 -17.38
C LYS A 33 -9.08 -55.48 -18.87
N ASN A 34 -8.21 -54.79 -19.55
CA ASN A 34 -7.60 -55.30 -20.79
C ASN A 34 -6.26 -54.62 -21.05
N GLN A 35 -5.32 -55.48 -21.31
CA GLN A 35 -3.94 -55.28 -21.65
C GLN A 35 -3.87 -54.97 -23.15
N ASP A 36 -3.27 -53.82 -23.51
CA ASP A 36 -2.52 -53.79 -24.75
C ASP A 36 -1.44 -52.69 -24.68
N THR A 37 -0.28 -53.09 -25.11
CA THR A 37 0.98 -52.36 -25.18
C THR A 37 0.97 -51.36 -26.35
N THR A 38 1.07 -50.07 -26.04
CA THR A 38 1.71 -49.16 -27.02
C THR A 38 2.37 -48.02 -26.26
N SER A 39 3.69 -47.99 -26.27
CA SER A 39 4.52 -46.88 -25.81
C SER A 39 4.14 -45.62 -26.57
N SER A 40 3.43 -44.73 -25.92
CA SER A 40 3.31 -43.33 -26.36
C SER A 40 4.09 -42.46 -25.40
N SER A 41 5.27 -42.07 -25.82
CA SER A 41 6.10 -41.08 -25.19
C SER A 41 5.35 -39.75 -25.14
N ASN A 42 4.66 -39.52 -24.02
CA ASN A 42 4.04 -38.24 -23.75
C ASN A 42 5.14 -37.26 -23.36
N SER A 43 5.79 -36.63 -24.34
CA SER A 43 6.64 -35.47 -24.12
C SER A 43 5.74 -34.33 -23.62
N THR A 44 5.72 -34.15 -22.33
CA THR A 44 5.17 -32.95 -21.70
C THR A 44 5.98 -31.77 -22.19
N ALA A 45 5.48 -31.13 -23.25
CA ALA A 45 6.01 -29.86 -23.73
C ALA A 45 5.78 -28.85 -22.59
N SER A 46 6.82 -28.64 -21.80
CA SER A 46 6.90 -27.53 -20.86
C SER A 46 6.81 -26.26 -21.71
N ALA A 47 5.61 -25.71 -21.82
CA ALA A 47 5.42 -24.42 -22.44
C ALA A 47 6.19 -23.40 -21.61
N SER A 48 7.42 -23.11 -22.03
CA SER A 48 8.19 -22.00 -21.49
C SER A 48 7.41 -20.72 -21.81
N VAL A 49 6.65 -20.23 -20.84
CA VAL A 49 6.02 -18.91 -20.93
C VAL A 49 7.17 -17.91 -21.01
N LYS A 50 7.46 -17.47 -22.23
CA LYS A 50 8.42 -16.40 -22.49
C LYS A 50 7.87 -15.15 -21.82
N ARG A 51 8.33 -14.87 -20.59
CA ARG A 51 7.99 -13.64 -19.86
C ARG A 51 8.55 -12.47 -20.67
N THR A 52 7.69 -11.78 -21.40
CA THR A 52 8.05 -10.58 -22.14
C THR A 52 8.41 -9.52 -21.11
N THR A 53 9.69 -9.13 -21.04
CA THR A 53 10.12 -8.00 -20.21
C THR A 53 9.50 -6.74 -20.79
N GLN A 54 8.64 -6.08 -20.03
CA GLN A 54 8.10 -4.78 -20.43
C GLN A 54 9.25 -3.76 -20.49
N THR A 55 9.23 -2.90 -21.50
CA THR A 55 10.22 -1.83 -21.71
C THR A 55 9.52 -0.53 -22.10
N GLY A 56 10.17 0.60 -21.86
CA GLY A 56 9.68 1.92 -22.23
C GLY A 56 8.91 2.64 -21.13
N PRO A 57 8.26 3.77 -21.46
CA PRO A 57 7.56 4.61 -20.51
C PRO A 57 6.37 3.90 -19.87
N ALA A 58 6.18 4.18 -18.58
CA ALA A 58 5.07 3.69 -17.79
C ALA A 58 4.57 4.79 -16.85
N THR A 59 3.32 4.67 -16.42
CA THR A 59 2.72 5.48 -15.35
C THR A 59 2.35 4.55 -14.22
N GLY A 60 2.81 4.84 -13.02
CA GLY A 60 2.44 4.17 -11.79
C GLY A 60 1.55 5.05 -10.93
N ILE A 61 0.97 4.46 -9.91
CA ILE A 61 0.12 5.14 -8.92
C ILE A 61 0.68 4.83 -7.54
N LEU A 62 0.90 5.88 -6.74
CA LEU A 62 1.17 5.77 -5.31
C LEU A 62 -0.16 5.81 -4.57
N ILE A 63 -0.51 4.73 -3.90
CA ILE A 63 -1.83 4.51 -3.32
C ILE A 63 -1.75 3.88 -1.92
N ASP A 64 -2.38 4.56 -0.98
CA ASP A 64 -2.97 4.07 0.27
C ASP A 64 -4.47 4.41 0.27
N SER A 65 -4.80 5.45 -0.17
CA SER A 65 -5.69 6.24 -1.04
C SER A 65 -4.80 6.97 -2.04
N PRO A 66 -5.27 7.50 -3.17
CA PRO A 66 -4.39 8.26 -4.06
C PRO A 66 -3.60 9.30 -3.27
N VAL A 67 -2.26 9.29 -3.38
CA VAL A 67 -1.39 10.20 -2.61
C VAL A 67 -0.75 11.22 -3.54
N SER A 68 -1.15 12.49 -3.42
CA SER A 68 -0.57 13.61 -4.16
C SER A 68 0.46 14.38 -3.33
N GLY A 69 1.34 15.12 -4.01
CA GLY A 69 2.34 15.97 -3.37
C GLY A 69 3.66 15.27 -2.99
N ILE A 70 3.84 13.99 -3.37
CA ILE A 70 5.08 13.24 -3.12
C ILE A 70 6.04 13.41 -4.29
N SER A 71 7.25 13.90 -4.02
CA SER A 71 8.31 13.98 -5.02
C SER A 71 8.84 12.58 -5.37
N TYR A 72 9.15 12.37 -6.65
CA TYR A 72 9.78 11.13 -7.11
C TYR A 72 10.92 11.40 -8.08
N SER A 73 11.89 10.50 -8.10
CA SER A 73 12.97 10.49 -9.08
C SER A 73 13.28 9.06 -9.51
N ALA A 74 13.25 8.83 -10.82
CA ALA A 74 13.55 7.55 -11.45
C ALA A 74 14.99 7.49 -11.94
N SER A 75 15.60 6.31 -11.96
CA SER A 75 17.00 6.10 -12.37
C SER A 75 17.28 6.48 -13.83
N SER A 76 16.26 6.52 -14.68
CA SER A 76 16.35 7.02 -16.05
C SER A 76 16.35 8.55 -16.18
N GLY A 77 16.28 9.27 -15.05
CA GLY A 77 16.27 10.75 -15.00
C GLY A 77 14.88 11.38 -15.06
N LYS A 78 13.79 10.59 -15.13
CA LYS A 78 12.44 11.12 -14.96
C LYS A 78 12.22 11.51 -13.51
N SER A 79 11.59 12.67 -13.28
CA SER A 79 11.27 13.16 -11.95
C SER A 79 10.02 14.02 -11.98
N GLY A 80 9.40 14.21 -10.83
CA GLY A 80 8.20 15.03 -10.69
C GLY A 80 7.62 14.94 -9.28
N VAL A 81 6.36 15.30 -9.19
CA VAL A 81 5.53 15.19 -7.99
C VAL A 81 4.29 14.38 -8.37
N THR A 82 3.80 13.54 -7.48
CA THR A 82 2.57 12.77 -7.71
C THR A 82 1.38 13.73 -7.84
N ASP A 83 0.51 13.47 -8.82
CA ASP A 83 -0.67 14.28 -9.08
C ASP A 83 -1.84 13.92 -8.13
N ASP A 84 -3.01 14.52 -8.34
CA ASP A 84 -4.24 14.30 -7.58
C ASP A 84 -4.79 12.86 -7.65
N LYS A 85 -4.27 12.06 -8.58
CA LYS A 85 -4.55 10.61 -8.69
C LYS A 85 -3.43 9.74 -8.15
N GLY A 86 -2.41 10.33 -7.53
CA GLY A 86 -1.21 9.65 -7.08
C GLY A 86 -0.28 9.20 -8.21
N GLN A 87 -0.44 9.71 -9.45
CA GLN A 87 0.31 9.23 -10.62
C GLN A 87 1.75 9.75 -10.62
N PHE A 88 2.66 8.88 -11.05
CA PHE A 88 4.06 9.19 -11.30
C PHE A 88 4.54 8.51 -12.60
N HIS A 89 5.59 9.03 -13.23
CA HIS A 89 6.09 8.56 -14.51
C HIS A 89 7.50 7.97 -14.40
N PHE A 90 7.71 6.81 -15.00
CA PHE A 90 8.98 6.10 -14.97
C PHE A 90 9.19 5.31 -16.28
N ASN A 91 10.31 4.62 -16.45
CA ASN A 91 10.50 3.60 -17.46
C ASN A 91 10.54 2.22 -16.80
N HIS A 92 9.99 1.22 -17.46
CA HIS A 92 10.14 -0.15 -16.98
C HIS A 92 11.62 -0.50 -16.76
N GLY A 93 11.93 -1.04 -15.57
CA GLY A 93 13.30 -1.33 -15.14
C GLY A 93 13.95 -0.24 -14.29
N ASP A 94 13.35 0.94 -14.15
CA ASP A 94 13.84 1.98 -13.24
C ASP A 94 13.79 1.54 -11.78
N LYS A 95 14.67 2.13 -10.98
CA LYS A 95 14.47 2.32 -9.54
C LYS A 95 13.91 3.70 -9.30
N ILE A 96 12.99 3.81 -8.36
CA ILE A 96 12.30 5.07 -8.07
C ILE A 96 12.49 5.41 -6.59
N GLU A 97 13.03 6.58 -6.33
CA GLU A 97 13.10 7.17 -5.00
C GLU A 97 11.89 8.09 -4.79
N PHE A 98 11.14 7.87 -3.72
CA PHE A 98 10.05 8.74 -3.28
C PHE A 98 10.48 9.56 -2.07
N LYS A 99 10.19 10.85 -2.10
CA LYS A 99 10.52 11.81 -1.04
C LYS A 99 9.35 12.70 -0.67
N LEU A 100 9.32 13.08 0.60
CA LEU A 100 8.49 14.16 1.09
C LEU A 100 9.41 15.24 1.70
N GLY A 101 9.51 16.37 1.05
CA GLY A 101 10.56 17.32 1.35
C GLY A 101 11.95 16.71 1.23
N SER A 102 12.74 16.74 2.30
CA SER A 102 14.06 16.07 2.32
C SER A 102 14.01 14.64 2.91
N LEU A 103 12.85 14.18 3.37
CA LEU A 103 12.68 12.84 3.92
C LEU A 103 12.52 11.81 2.80
N THR A 104 13.38 10.79 2.74
CA THR A 104 13.19 9.64 1.85
C THR A 104 12.15 8.68 2.42
N LEU A 105 11.06 8.48 1.68
CA LEU A 105 10.00 7.52 2.03
C LEU A 105 10.39 6.09 1.63
N GLY A 106 11.00 5.93 0.45
CA GLY A 106 11.47 4.64 -0.03
C GLY A 106 12.22 4.74 -1.35
N ASN A 107 12.98 3.68 -1.67
CA ASN A 107 13.66 3.49 -2.96
C ASN A 107 13.36 2.07 -3.43
N ILE A 108 12.55 1.94 -4.48
CA ILE A 108 11.95 0.67 -4.89
C ILE A 108 12.12 0.44 -6.40
N PRO A 109 12.03 -0.80 -6.89
CA PRO A 109 11.86 -1.05 -8.31
C PRO A 109 10.60 -0.39 -8.85
N GLY A 110 10.64 0.15 -10.07
CA GLY A 110 9.49 0.77 -10.72
C GLY A 110 8.34 -0.22 -10.88
N SER A 111 7.18 0.17 -10.38
CA SER A 111 5.93 -0.61 -10.39
C SER A 111 4.76 0.26 -10.83
N LEU A 112 3.73 -0.38 -11.41
CA LEU A 112 2.48 0.31 -11.77
C LEU A 112 1.64 0.67 -10.55
N ILE A 113 1.81 -0.05 -9.45
CA ILE A 113 1.16 0.22 -8.17
C ILE A 113 2.25 0.22 -7.10
N VAL A 114 2.27 1.25 -6.30
CA VAL A 114 3.16 1.43 -5.14
C VAL A 114 2.30 1.76 -3.94
N THR A 115 2.52 1.05 -2.85
CA THR A 115 1.84 1.30 -1.57
C THR A 115 2.86 1.60 -0.47
N PRO A 116 2.45 2.08 0.70
CA PRO A 116 3.34 2.23 1.84
C PRO A 116 4.08 0.94 2.23
N ILE A 117 3.53 -0.23 1.91
CA ILE A 117 4.17 -1.54 2.18
C ILE A 117 5.48 -1.66 1.38
N GLU A 118 5.46 -1.36 0.07
CA GLU A 118 6.65 -1.39 -0.78
C GLU A 118 7.67 -0.34 -0.32
N LEU A 119 7.21 0.86 0.05
CA LEU A 119 8.08 1.94 0.55
C LEU A 119 8.74 1.58 1.88
N ALA A 120 8.04 0.85 2.73
CA ALA A 120 8.58 0.39 4.02
C ALA A 120 9.66 -0.68 3.88
N GLY A 121 9.62 -1.47 2.79
CA GLY A 121 10.66 -2.46 2.50
C GLY A 121 10.75 -3.59 3.52
N GLY A 122 9.63 -3.97 4.14
CA GLY A 122 9.56 -5.03 5.16
C GLY A 122 9.83 -4.57 6.60
N ASN A 123 9.90 -3.27 6.84
CA ASN A 123 10.03 -2.70 8.18
C ASN A 123 8.65 -2.27 8.70
N ASP A 124 8.11 -2.98 9.69
CA ASP A 124 6.78 -2.76 10.24
C ASP A 124 6.65 -1.40 10.96
N HIS A 125 7.67 -0.94 11.67
CA HIS A 125 7.68 0.39 12.29
C HIS A 125 7.60 1.47 11.23
N LYS A 126 8.42 1.35 10.18
CA LYS A 126 8.40 2.28 9.06
C LYS A 126 7.06 2.29 8.36
N LEU A 127 6.42 1.14 8.15
CA LEU A 127 5.09 1.06 7.56
C LEU A 127 4.06 1.83 8.38
N GLN A 128 3.98 1.57 9.68
CA GLN A 128 3.04 2.24 10.56
C GLN A 128 3.29 3.75 10.60
N ASN A 129 4.56 4.17 10.72
CA ASN A 129 4.92 5.58 10.75
C ASN A 129 4.70 6.29 9.42
N LEU A 130 4.86 5.60 8.26
CA LEU A 130 4.48 6.14 6.95
C LEU A 130 2.98 6.41 6.86
N LEU A 131 2.14 5.47 7.30
CA LEU A 131 0.69 5.64 7.31
C LEU A 131 0.28 6.83 8.19
N VAL A 132 0.83 6.91 9.41
CA VAL A 132 0.59 8.05 10.30
C VAL A 132 1.05 9.36 9.68
N LEU A 133 2.25 9.40 9.08
CA LEU A 133 2.80 10.60 8.46
C LEU A 133 1.91 11.11 7.33
N LEU A 134 1.57 10.23 6.38
CA LEU A 134 0.78 10.61 5.21
C LEU A 134 -0.60 11.13 5.60
N GLN A 135 -1.30 10.43 6.50
CA GLN A 135 -2.62 10.84 6.99
C GLN A 135 -2.57 12.11 7.83
N SER A 136 -1.54 12.30 8.66
CA SER A 136 -1.38 13.51 9.48
C SER A 136 -1.09 14.77 8.67
N LEU A 137 -0.59 14.63 7.45
CA LEU A 137 -0.23 15.75 6.58
C LEU A 137 -1.23 15.98 5.45
N ASP A 138 -2.36 15.28 5.49
CA ASP A 138 -3.47 15.50 4.56
C ASP A 138 -4.09 16.89 4.77
N ALA A 139 -4.19 17.67 3.69
CA ALA A 139 -4.52 19.08 3.76
C ALA A 139 -5.97 19.36 4.18
N ASP A 140 -6.90 18.44 3.88
CA ASP A 140 -8.33 18.62 4.17
C ASP A 140 -8.88 17.61 5.19
N SER A 141 -8.07 16.62 5.58
CA SER A 141 -8.44 15.54 6.51
C SER A 141 -9.67 14.74 6.06
N ASP A 142 -10.00 14.74 4.77
CA ASP A 142 -11.09 13.97 4.18
C ASP A 142 -10.60 12.62 3.66
N LEU A 143 -10.77 11.57 4.43
CA LEU A 143 -10.33 10.21 4.12
C LEU A 143 -11.00 9.61 2.86
N THR A 144 -11.99 10.29 2.26
CA THR A 144 -12.75 9.75 1.12
C THR A 144 -12.22 10.19 -0.24
N ASN A 145 -11.43 11.26 -0.31
CA ASN A 145 -10.97 11.86 -1.57
C ASN A 145 -9.48 11.61 -1.89
N GLY A 146 -8.77 10.90 -1.03
CA GLY A 146 -7.33 10.65 -1.14
C GLY A 146 -6.53 11.42 -0.10
N ILE A 147 -5.21 11.42 -0.24
CA ILE A 147 -4.28 12.18 0.60
C ILE A 147 -3.67 13.27 -0.27
N SER A 148 -3.87 14.53 0.12
CA SER A 148 -3.35 15.69 -0.59
C SER A 148 -2.36 16.46 0.27
N ILE A 149 -1.08 16.40 -0.07
CA ILE A 149 -0.03 17.10 0.67
C ILE A 149 0.39 18.33 -0.13
N SER A 150 0.22 19.51 0.46
CA SER A 150 0.58 20.76 -0.18
C SER A 150 2.11 20.88 -0.36
N GLN A 151 2.55 21.67 -1.36
CA GLN A 151 3.97 21.95 -1.57
C GLN A 151 4.62 22.61 -0.33
N GLU A 152 3.87 23.44 0.38
CA GLU A 152 4.32 24.10 1.59
C GLU A 152 4.55 23.09 2.72
N THR A 153 3.56 22.24 2.99
CA THR A 153 3.67 21.14 3.96
C THR A 153 4.81 20.21 3.59
N ALA A 154 4.90 19.77 2.34
CA ALA A 154 5.98 18.91 1.87
C ALA A 154 7.36 19.54 2.12
N SER A 155 7.53 20.84 1.87
CA SER A 155 8.81 21.55 2.05
C SER A 155 9.23 21.67 3.52
N ALA A 156 8.29 21.64 4.45
CA ALA A 156 8.55 21.65 5.89
C ALA A 156 9.05 20.31 6.42
N VAL A 157 8.78 19.21 5.69
CA VAL A 157 9.21 17.87 6.10
C VAL A 157 10.71 17.69 5.88
N SER A 158 11.41 17.30 6.92
CA SER A 158 12.86 17.12 6.92
C SER A 158 13.28 15.70 7.28
N ASN A 159 14.52 15.34 6.98
CA ASN A 159 15.16 14.08 7.35
C ASN A 159 15.37 13.88 8.85
N LYS A 160 14.93 14.83 9.69
CA LYS A 160 14.89 14.68 11.16
C LYS A 160 13.75 13.78 11.61
N ILE A 161 12.73 13.57 10.78
CA ILE A 161 11.68 12.58 11.04
C ILE A 161 12.29 11.18 10.91
N ASN A 162 12.19 10.38 11.96
CA ASN A 162 12.67 9.01 11.97
C ASN A 162 11.50 8.04 11.77
N LEU A 163 11.36 7.54 10.54
CA LEU A 163 10.31 6.55 10.23
C LEU A 163 10.53 5.19 10.87
N ASP A 164 11.74 4.88 11.37
CA ASP A 164 12.05 3.60 12.03
C ASP A 164 11.86 3.67 13.56
N SER A 165 11.36 4.82 14.08
CA SER A 165 11.09 4.99 15.51
C SER A 165 9.90 4.16 15.98
N ASP A 166 9.71 4.08 17.32
CA ASP A 166 8.56 3.39 17.91
C ASP A 166 7.23 4.03 17.45
N PRO A 167 6.35 3.29 16.78
CA PRO A 167 5.08 3.81 16.30
C PRO A 167 4.16 4.34 17.40
N ALA A 168 4.25 3.79 18.61
CA ALA A 168 3.43 4.24 19.74
C ALA A 168 3.68 5.70 20.13
N THR A 169 4.86 6.23 19.79
CA THR A 169 5.25 7.61 20.12
C THR A 169 5.41 8.50 18.89
N PHE A 170 5.38 7.95 17.70
CA PHE A 170 5.68 8.67 16.46
C PHE A 170 4.75 9.88 16.23
N ALA A 171 3.44 9.71 16.39
CA ALA A 171 2.45 10.77 16.20
C ALA A 171 2.64 11.94 17.19
N GLU A 172 3.24 11.65 18.36
CA GLU A 172 3.48 12.64 19.41
C GLU A 172 4.82 13.36 19.28
N THR A 173 5.62 13.04 18.23
CA THR A 173 6.91 13.67 18.04
C THR A 173 6.79 15.18 17.80
N ALA A 174 7.67 15.95 18.43
CA ALA A 174 7.69 17.41 18.29
C ALA A 174 7.87 17.85 16.83
N GLN A 175 8.61 17.06 16.04
CA GLN A 175 8.84 17.32 14.63
C GLN A 175 7.54 17.25 13.81
N LEU A 176 6.75 16.18 13.98
CA LEU A 176 5.48 16.01 13.26
C LEU A 176 4.47 17.09 13.67
N LYS A 177 4.30 17.32 14.96
CA LYS A 177 3.43 18.39 15.48
C LYS A 177 3.81 19.77 14.95
N SER A 178 5.09 20.10 14.94
CA SER A 178 5.57 21.39 14.41
C SER A 178 5.25 21.56 12.92
N ILE A 179 5.30 20.50 12.12
CA ILE A 179 4.96 20.56 10.70
C ILE A 179 3.45 20.75 10.54
N MET A 180 2.63 20.02 11.28
CA MET A 180 1.17 20.17 11.23
C MET A 180 0.74 21.58 11.62
N GLU A 181 1.27 22.13 12.73
CA GLU A 181 1.01 23.50 13.17
C GLU A 181 1.43 24.52 12.11
N ALA A 182 2.63 24.40 11.53
CA ALA A 182 3.13 25.29 10.50
C ALA A 182 2.30 25.24 9.21
N SER A 183 1.68 24.10 8.92
CA SER A 183 0.84 23.87 7.74
C SER A 183 -0.64 24.19 7.99
N GLY A 184 -1.02 24.59 9.21
CA GLY A 184 -2.40 24.88 9.58
C GLY A 184 -3.30 23.65 9.68
N ILE A 185 -2.70 22.46 9.78
CA ILE A 185 -3.39 21.18 9.97
C ILE A 185 -3.58 20.96 11.48
N ASN A 186 -4.83 20.82 11.96
CA ASN A 186 -5.19 20.66 13.37
C ASN A 186 -5.80 19.29 13.64
#